data_08b1e6533a7834868b41b749bce946a5
#
_entry.id   08b1e6533a7834868b41b749bce946a5
#
_cell.length_a   1.000
_cell.length_b   1.000
_cell.length_c   1.000
_cell.angle_alpha   90.00
_cell.angle_beta   90.00
_cell.angle_gamma   90.00
#
_symmetry.space_group_name_H-M   'P 1'
#
loop_
_entity.id
_entity.type
_entity.pdbx_description
1 polymer ?
#
loop_
_entity_poly.entity_id
_entity_poly.type
_entity_poly.pdbx_seq_one_letter_code
_entity_poly.pdbx_strand_id
1 'polypeptide(L)'
;AARERFADVGNVTIHLAGGEDPFADLMNQHATQLGMENTHYENATGLPSENHYSSARDLMRLARHIILDYPEHYAIYSQKHFTYNNIRQPNRNSLLWRDDSVDGLKTGHTEEAGYCLVASAKRGETRLIATVMGTSSSEARAQEVQKMLNYGFRYFETERLFRAGQELMASRVWGGQADEVSVGMPEDIYVTIPRGSREQLESVVDLDSVIKAPIKVGDELGRVRVVLDGETLVDEPVLAL
;
A
#
# COMPACT_ATOMS: atom_id res chain seq x y z
N ALA A 1 19.37 -20.77 -19.14
CA ALA A 1 19.45 -19.40 -19.72
C ALA A 1 18.54 -18.39 -19.02
N ALA A 2 17.25 -18.66 -18.76
CA ALA A 2 16.37 -17.72 -18.02
C ALA A 2 16.70 -17.63 -16.52
N ARG A 3 17.13 -18.75 -15.89
CA ARG A 3 17.55 -18.77 -14.48
C ARG A 3 18.82 -17.98 -14.22
N GLU A 4 19.78 -18.01 -15.16
CA GLU A 4 21.06 -17.29 -15.02
C GLU A 4 20.90 -15.77 -15.08
N ARG A 5 19.86 -15.24 -15.73
CA ARG A 5 19.67 -13.79 -15.93
C ARG A 5 18.94 -13.08 -14.79
N PHE A 6 18.05 -13.78 -14.07
CA PHE A 6 17.55 -13.27 -12.80
C PHE A 6 18.65 -13.31 -11.73
N ALA A 7 19.59 -14.25 -11.84
CA ALA A 7 20.80 -14.27 -11.05
C ALA A 7 21.65 -13.01 -11.23
N ASP A 8 21.73 -12.45 -12.45
CA ASP A 8 22.60 -11.30 -12.71
C ASP A 8 22.13 -10.02 -12.02
N VAL A 9 20.83 -9.71 -11.99
CA VAL A 9 20.31 -8.55 -11.27
C VAL A 9 20.37 -8.77 -9.76
N GLY A 10 20.04 -9.97 -9.29
CA GLY A 10 20.22 -10.39 -7.91
C GLY A 10 21.70 -10.32 -7.48
N ASN A 11 22.61 -10.78 -8.32
CA ASN A 11 24.05 -10.73 -8.06
C ASN A 11 24.58 -9.30 -7.95
N VAL A 12 24.10 -8.34 -8.75
CA VAL A 12 24.50 -6.93 -8.61
C VAL A 12 24.03 -6.36 -7.26
N THR A 13 22.81 -6.62 -6.85
CA THR A 13 22.27 -6.13 -5.58
C THR A 13 22.97 -6.77 -4.39
N ILE A 14 23.20 -8.08 -4.45
CA ILE A 14 23.98 -8.85 -3.45
C ILE A 14 25.40 -8.32 -3.37
N HIS A 15 26.05 -8.05 -4.50
CA HIS A 15 27.41 -7.50 -4.52
C HIS A 15 27.48 -6.10 -3.89
N LEU A 16 26.52 -5.22 -4.18
CA LEU A 16 26.45 -3.89 -3.57
C LEU A 16 26.19 -3.94 -2.06
N ALA A 17 25.49 -4.96 -1.57
CA ALA A 17 25.26 -5.19 -0.16
C ALA A 17 26.46 -5.86 0.56
N GLY A 18 27.48 -6.32 -0.18
CA GLY A 18 28.66 -7.00 0.36
C GLY A 18 28.54 -8.52 0.43
N GLY A 19 27.49 -9.12 -0.11
CA GLY A 19 27.25 -10.56 -0.15
C GLY A 19 25.78 -10.94 0.02
N GLU A 20 25.48 -12.23 -0.06
CA GLU A 20 24.10 -12.72 0.06
C GLU A 20 23.54 -12.56 1.47
N ASP A 21 24.32 -12.96 2.50
CA ASP A 21 23.89 -12.82 3.90
C ASP A 21 23.66 -11.34 4.28
N PRO A 22 24.58 -10.39 4.02
CA PRO A 22 24.30 -8.96 4.26
C PRO A 22 23.08 -8.43 3.51
N PHE A 23 22.79 -8.97 2.32
CA PHE A 23 21.58 -8.57 1.60
C PHE A 23 20.31 -9.13 2.24
N ALA A 24 20.32 -10.38 2.70
CA ALA A 24 19.23 -10.96 3.48
C ALA A 24 18.99 -10.20 4.79
N ASP A 25 20.06 -9.80 5.49
CA ASP A 25 19.97 -8.96 6.68
C ASP A 25 19.30 -7.61 6.38
N LEU A 26 19.67 -6.96 5.26
CA LEU A 26 19.03 -5.72 4.81
C LEU A 26 17.55 -5.92 4.51
N MET A 27 17.17 -7.03 3.85
CA MET A 27 15.76 -7.39 3.61
C MET A 27 15.00 -7.55 4.94
N ASN A 28 15.59 -8.19 5.95
CA ASN A 28 15.00 -8.37 7.27
C ASN A 28 14.87 -7.05 8.05
N GLN A 29 15.84 -6.14 7.93
CA GLN A 29 15.74 -4.80 8.49
C GLN A 29 14.56 -4.02 7.89
N HIS A 30 14.40 -4.04 6.56
CA HIS A 30 13.25 -3.42 5.90
C HIS A 30 11.93 -4.07 6.29
N ALA A 31 11.88 -5.41 6.37
CA ALA A 31 10.70 -6.12 6.83
C ALA A 31 10.27 -5.66 8.24
N THR A 32 11.24 -5.52 9.15
CA THR A 32 11.00 -5.00 10.51
C THR A 32 10.46 -3.56 10.48
N GLN A 33 11.06 -2.67 9.68
CA GLN A 33 10.61 -1.28 9.53
C GLN A 33 9.19 -1.18 9.00
N LEU A 34 8.78 -2.11 8.12
CA LEU A 34 7.43 -2.20 7.58
C LEU A 34 6.43 -2.91 8.51
N GLY A 35 6.86 -3.36 9.69
CA GLY A 35 6.03 -4.10 10.64
C GLY A 35 5.65 -5.50 10.15
N MET A 36 6.49 -6.14 9.33
CA MET A 36 6.31 -7.51 8.82
C MET A 36 6.74 -8.51 9.88
N GLU A 37 5.94 -8.67 10.93
CA GLU A 37 6.28 -9.43 12.14
C GLU A 37 6.39 -10.95 11.92
N ASN A 38 5.81 -11.47 10.83
CA ASN A 38 5.81 -12.89 10.49
C ASN A 38 6.56 -13.14 9.18
N THR A 39 7.70 -12.47 9.02
CA THR A 39 8.55 -12.58 7.83
C THR A 39 10.01 -12.67 8.22
N HIS A 40 10.69 -13.64 7.63
CA HIS A 40 12.13 -13.79 7.73
C HIS A 40 12.72 -14.26 6.40
N TYR A 41 13.76 -13.58 5.95
CA TYR A 41 14.47 -13.87 4.71
C TYR A 41 15.85 -14.46 5.01
N GLU A 42 16.18 -15.61 4.43
CA GLU A 42 17.50 -16.24 4.50
C GLU A 42 18.27 -16.08 3.18
N ASN A 43 17.58 -15.73 2.09
CA ASN A 43 18.21 -15.52 0.79
C ASN A 43 17.43 -14.50 -0.05
N ALA A 44 18.08 -13.97 -1.08
CA ALA A 44 17.49 -13.00 -2.02
C ALA A 44 16.61 -13.63 -3.10
N THR A 45 16.71 -14.92 -3.30
CA THR A 45 16.12 -15.64 -4.44
C THR A 45 14.71 -16.14 -4.17
N GLY A 46 14.35 -16.33 -2.89
CA GLY A 46 13.10 -16.96 -2.47
C GLY A 46 13.12 -18.48 -2.63
N LEU A 47 14.30 -19.08 -2.74
CA LEU A 47 14.42 -20.54 -2.70
C LEU A 47 14.14 -21.04 -1.27
N PRO A 48 13.55 -22.26 -1.14
CA PRO A 48 13.25 -22.84 0.15
C PRO A 48 14.46 -22.91 1.06
N SER A 49 14.29 -22.51 2.31
CA SER A 49 15.23 -22.62 3.39
C SER A 49 14.46 -22.72 4.70
N GLU A 50 15.06 -23.30 5.75
CA GLU A 50 14.36 -23.73 6.97
C GLU A 50 13.60 -22.59 7.65
N ASN A 51 14.21 -21.37 7.69
CA ASN A 51 13.62 -20.20 8.32
C ASN A 51 13.23 -19.12 7.33
N HIS A 52 13.04 -19.46 6.04
CA HIS A 52 12.61 -18.52 5.01
C HIS A 52 11.08 -18.54 4.87
N TYR A 53 10.40 -17.58 5.50
CA TYR A 53 8.95 -17.53 5.53
C TYR A 53 8.41 -16.11 5.45
N SER A 54 7.13 -16.01 5.10
CA SER A 54 6.35 -14.77 5.17
C SER A 54 4.87 -15.09 5.37
N SER A 55 4.08 -14.08 5.74
CA SER A 55 2.63 -14.18 5.86
C SER A 55 1.92 -13.37 4.77
N ALA A 56 0.67 -13.73 4.48
CA ALA A 56 -0.17 -12.99 3.53
C ALA A 56 -0.34 -11.52 3.95
N ARG A 57 -0.44 -11.25 5.26
CA ARG A 57 -0.56 -9.91 5.81
C ARG A 57 0.72 -9.10 5.56
N ASP A 58 1.88 -9.68 5.78
CA ASP A 58 3.15 -8.99 5.62
C ASP A 58 3.45 -8.71 4.15
N LEU A 59 3.16 -9.66 3.26
CA LEU A 59 3.28 -9.42 1.83
C LEU A 59 2.32 -8.32 1.33
N MET A 60 1.13 -8.18 1.93
CA MET A 60 0.24 -7.06 1.66
C MET A 60 0.82 -5.73 2.14
N ARG A 61 1.46 -5.68 3.33
CA ARG A 61 2.16 -4.49 3.84
C ARG A 61 3.29 -4.07 2.89
N LEU A 62 4.11 -5.02 2.47
CA LEU A 62 5.17 -4.77 1.49
C LEU A 62 4.61 -4.25 0.16
N ALA A 63 3.56 -4.88 -0.35
CA ALA A 63 2.91 -4.44 -1.59
C ALA A 63 2.36 -3.02 -1.46
N ARG A 64 1.71 -2.70 -0.34
CA ARG A 64 1.20 -1.34 -0.07
C ARG A 64 2.32 -0.31 -0.07
N HIS A 65 3.44 -0.60 0.60
CA HIS A 65 4.63 0.27 0.62
C HIS A 65 5.17 0.51 -0.79
N ILE A 66 5.37 -0.54 -1.59
CA ILE A 66 5.85 -0.40 -2.98
C ILE A 66 4.90 0.47 -3.82
N ILE A 67 3.59 0.30 -3.66
CA ILE A 67 2.59 1.07 -4.41
C ILE A 67 2.61 2.56 -4.05
N LEU A 68 2.73 2.87 -2.76
CA LEU A 68 2.62 4.25 -2.27
C LEU A 68 3.94 5.02 -2.37
N ASP A 69 5.05 4.39 -2.01
CA ASP A 69 6.32 5.09 -1.85
C ASP A 69 7.23 4.95 -3.08
N TYR A 70 6.93 3.97 -3.95
CA TYR A 70 7.70 3.73 -5.18
C TYR A 70 6.82 3.58 -6.42
N PRO A 71 5.91 4.53 -6.72
CA PRO A 71 4.92 4.40 -7.78
C PRO A 71 5.55 4.23 -9.19
N GLU A 72 6.69 4.86 -9.46
CA GLU A 72 7.40 4.72 -10.73
C GLU A 72 7.93 3.30 -10.92
N HIS A 73 8.50 2.70 -9.87
CA HIS A 73 8.95 1.30 -9.89
C HIS A 73 7.76 0.34 -9.94
N TYR A 74 6.67 0.69 -9.23
CA TYR A 74 5.46 -0.11 -9.24
C TYR A 74 4.85 -0.25 -10.64
N ALA A 75 4.92 0.79 -11.48
CA ALA A 75 4.41 0.75 -12.85
C ALA A 75 5.00 -0.39 -13.71
N ILE A 76 6.20 -0.88 -13.38
CA ILE A 76 6.86 -1.99 -14.08
C ILE A 76 6.06 -3.30 -13.94
N TYR A 77 5.37 -3.50 -12.82
CA TYR A 77 4.63 -4.75 -12.57
C TYR A 77 3.38 -4.92 -13.44
N SER A 78 2.88 -3.84 -14.03
CA SER A 78 1.77 -3.87 -14.99
C SER A 78 2.16 -4.31 -16.40
N GLN A 79 3.47 -4.40 -16.69
CA GLN A 79 3.95 -4.78 -18.01
C GLN A 79 3.58 -6.23 -18.34
N LYS A 80 2.76 -6.41 -19.37
CA LYS A 80 2.29 -7.75 -19.80
C LYS A 80 3.39 -8.60 -20.40
N HIS A 81 4.41 -7.95 -21.01
CA HIS A 81 5.53 -8.65 -21.67
C HIS A 81 6.83 -7.91 -21.40
N PHE A 82 7.90 -8.66 -21.29
CA PHE A 82 9.26 -8.15 -21.24
C PHE A 82 10.12 -8.85 -22.30
N THR A 83 10.88 -8.07 -23.08
CA THR A 83 11.78 -8.61 -24.11
C THR A 83 13.23 -8.30 -23.73
N TYR A 84 14.03 -9.34 -23.63
CA TYR A 84 15.46 -9.23 -23.38
C TYR A 84 16.21 -10.18 -24.30
N ASN A 85 17.29 -9.74 -24.94
CA ASN A 85 18.06 -10.52 -25.93
C ASN A 85 17.15 -11.22 -26.97
N ASN A 86 16.20 -10.51 -27.55
CA ASN A 86 15.21 -11.00 -28.51
C ASN A 86 14.30 -12.14 -27.98
N ILE A 87 14.33 -12.42 -26.67
CA ILE A 87 13.43 -13.39 -26.03
C ILE A 87 12.29 -12.62 -25.35
N ARG A 88 11.10 -12.75 -25.92
CA ARG A 88 9.87 -12.19 -25.34
C ARG A 88 9.30 -13.12 -24.29
N GLN A 89 9.11 -12.62 -23.08
CA GLN A 89 8.54 -13.37 -21.94
C GLN A 89 7.24 -12.72 -21.49
N PRO A 90 6.14 -13.47 -21.33
CA PRO A 90 4.92 -12.95 -20.73
C PRO A 90 5.10 -12.80 -19.22
N ASN A 91 4.40 -11.82 -18.63
CA ASN A 91 4.25 -11.74 -17.19
C ASN A 91 3.55 -13.01 -16.68
N ARG A 92 3.93 -13.52 -15.52
CA ARG A 92 3.32 -14.73 -14.92
C ARG A 92 2.00 -14.43 -14.19
N ASN A 93 1.67 -13.16 -13.96
CA ASN A 93 0.39 -12.75 -13.40
C ASN A 93 -0.67 -12.71 -14.52
N SER A 94 -1.42 -13.80 -14.69
CA SER A 94 -2.44 -13.91 -15.72
C SER A 94 -3.63 -12.96 -15.54
N LEU A 95 -3.82 -12.38 -14.35
CA LEU A 95 -4.89 -11.40 -14.11
C LEU A 95 -4.70 -10.12 -14.92
N LEU A 96 -3.47 -9.75 -15.29
CA LEU A 96 -3.22 -8.61 -16.17
C LEU A 96 -3.92 -8.68 -17.54
N TRP A 97 -4.31 -9.88 -17.98
CA TRP A 97 -5.07 -10.09 -19.24
C TRP A 97 -6.56 -10.32 -19.01
N ARG A 98 -6.98 -10.61 -17.77
CA ARG A 98 -8.36 -10.96 -17.43
C ARG A 98 -9.14 -9.79 -16.87
N ASP A 99 -8.45 -8.85 -16.25
CA ASP A 99 -9.06 -7.70 -15.56
C ASP A 99 -8.16 -6.47 -15.77
N ASP A 100 -8.63 -5.52 -16.56
CA ASP A 100 -7.87 -4.31 -16.89
C ASP A 100 -7.66 -3.38 -15.68
N SER A 101 -8.37 -3.61 -14.57
CA SER A 101 -8.13 -2.90 -13.32
C SER A 101 -6.91 -3.41 -12.56
N VAL A 102 -6.41 -4.64 -12.88
CA VAL A 102 -5.22 -5.23 -12.24
C VAL A 102 -3.95 -4.63 -12.85
N ASP A 103 -3.09 -4.09 -11.98
CA ASP A 103 -1.85 -3.42 -12.37
C ASP A 103 -0.59 -3.96 -11.68
N GLY A 104 -0.69 -5.06 -10.96
CA GLY A 104 0.42 -5.73 -10.25
C GLY A 104 0.00 -7.05 -9.63
N LEU A 105 0.82 -7.71 -8.90
CA LEU A 105 2.17 -7.40 -8.49
C LEU A 105 3.10 -8.58 -8.81
N LYS A 106 3.10 -9.62 -7.93
CA LYS A 106 4.12 -10.68 -7.97
C LYS A 106 3.55 -12.07 -7.74
N THR A 107 3.98 -13.01 -8.58
CA THR A 107 3.71 -14.44 -8.42
C THR A 107 4.89 -15.14 -7.74
N GLY A 108 4.63 -16.15 -6.93
CA GLY A 108 5.61 -17.07 -6.37
C GLY A 108 5.20 -18.53 -6.59
N HIS A 109 6.18 -19.43 -6.59
CA HIS A 109 5.95 -20.86 -6.56
C HIS A 109 7.21 -21.60 -6.12
N THR A 110 7.05 -22.43 -5.10
CA THR A 110 7.93 -23.56 -4.75
C THR A 110 7.05 -24.76 -4.43
N GLU A 111 7.63 -25.94 -4.32
CA GLU A 111 6.85 -27.14 -3.92
C GLU A 111 6.29 -27.01 -2.52
N GLU A 112 7.06 -26.40 -1.60
CA GLU A 112 6.67 -26.18 -0.21
C GLU A 112 5.63 -25.09 -0.04
N ALA A 113 5.80 -23.96 -0.74
CA ALA A 113 4.91 -22.80 -0.62
C ALA A 113 3.65 -22.92 -1.49
N GLY A 114 3.62 -23.84 -2.45
CA GLY A 114 2.55 -23.89 -3.46
C GLY A 114 2.56 -22.65 -4.37
N TYR A 115 1.44 -22.39 -5.04
CA TYR A 115 1.30 -21.26 -5.92
C TYR A 115 0.78 -20.04 -5.17
N CYS A 116 1.56 -18.96 -5.17
CA CYS A 116 1.26 -17.71 -4.47
C CYS A 116 1.09 -16.54 -5.45
N LEU A 117 0.25 -15.57 -5.08
CA LEU A 117 0.05 -14.34 -5.83
C LEU A 117 -0.30 -13.20 -4.87
N VAL A 118 0.46 -12.12 -4.98
CA VAL A 118 0.04 -10.80 -4.50
C VAL A 118 -0.39 -10.02 -5.73
N ALA A 119 -1.63 -9.53 -5.75
CA ALA A 119 -2.12 -8.69 -6.82
C ALA A 119 -2.73 -7.40 -6.28
N SER A 120 -2.68 -6.36 -7.09
CA SER A 120 -3.37 -5.10 -6.84
C SER A 120 -4.22 -4.73 -8.04
N ALA A 121 -5.36 -4.12 -7.75
CA ALA A 121 -6.29 -3.59 -8.74
C ALA A 121 -6.82 -2.22 -8.30
N LYS A 122 -7.03 -1.32 -9.26
CA LYS A 122 -7.55 0.03 -9.02
C LYS A 122 -8.76 0.30 -9.90
N ARG A 123 -9.88 0.71 -9.28
CA ARG A 123 -11.11 1.17 -9.97
C ARG A 123 -11.53 2.51 -9.38
N GLY A 124 -11.39 3.58 -10.15
CA GLY A 124 -11.58 4.94 -9.63
C GLY A 124 -10.61 5.23 -8.49
N GLU A 125 -11.10 5.68 -7.36
CA GLU A 125 -10.30 5.94 -6.16
C GLU A 125 -10.01 4.69 -5.34
N THR A 126 -10.78 3.61 -5.54
CA THR A 126 -10.62 2.37 -4.78
C THR A 126 -9.48 1.53 -5.33
N ARG A 127 -8.46 1.30 -4.50
CA ARG A 127 -7.40 0.33 -4.75
C ARG A 127 -7.50 -0.81 -3.74
N LEU A 128 -7.43 -2.03 -4.25
CA LEU A 128 -7.42 -3.24 -3.44
C LEU A 128 -6.12 -4.00 -3.67
N ILE A 129 -5.62 -4.62 -2.60
CA ILE A 129 -4.51 -5.56 -2.64
C ILE A 129 -5.04 -6.89 -2.13
N ALA A 130 -4.83 -7.96 -2.90
CA ALA A 130 -5.23 -9.32 -2.52
C ALA A 130 -4.00 -10.23 -2.53
N THR A 131 -3.84 -11.01 -1.47
CA THR A 131 -2.73 -11.96 -1.31
C THR A 131 -3.28 -13.35 -1.09
N VAL A 132 -2.88 -14.28 -1.94
CA VAL A 132 -3.22 -15.71 -1.85
C VAL A 132 -1.93 -16.52 -1.85
N MET A 133 -1.84 -17.48 -0.94
CA MET A 133 -0.69 -18.37 -0.76
C MET A 133 -1.13 -19.82 -0.72
N GLY A 134 -0.24 -20.73 -1.09
CA GLY A 134 -0.44 -22.17 -0.90
C GLY A 134 -1.49 -22.82 -1.82
N THR A 135 -1.82 -22.23 -2.96
CA THR A 135 -2.79 -22.83 -3.88
C THR A 135 -2.17 -23.96 -4.71
N SER A 136 -3.01 -24.82 -5.27
CA SER A 136 -2.59 -26.03 -5.99
C SER A 136 -2.10 -25.78 -7.41
N SER A 137 -2.37 -24.60 -8.00
CA SER A 137 -1.98 -24.29 -9.37
C SER A 137 -1.91 -22.79 -9.66
N SER A 138 -1.27 -22.45 -10.79
CA SER A 138 -1.23 -21.07 -11.29
C SER A 138 -2.62 -20.55 -11.63
N GLU A 139 -3.53 -21.40 -12.07
CA GLU A 139 -4.91 -21.05 -12.34
C GLU A 139 -5.69 -20.81 -11.04
N ALA A 140 -5.54 -21.69 -10.04
CA ALA A 140 -6.20 -21.57 -8.75
C ALA A 140 -5.84 -20.25 -8.05
N ARG A 141 -4.55 -19.88 -7.98
CA ARG A 141 -4.15 -18.60 -7.36
C ARG A 141 -4.77 -17.40 -8.06
N ALA A 142 -4.87 -17.43 -9.40
CA ALA A 142 -5.49 -16.33 -10.15
C ALA A 142 -7.00 -16.26 -9.89
N GLN A 143 -7.69 -17.38 -9.84
CA GLN A 143 -9.13 -17.43 -9.56
C GLN A 143 -9.46 -16.97 -8.14
N GLU A 144 -8.69 -17.38 -7.13
CA GLU A 144 -8.93 -17.00 -5.75
C GLU A 144 -8.69 -15.49 -5.55
N VAL A 145 -7.61 -14.93 -6.13
CA VAL A 145 -7.37 -13.49 -6.09
C VAL A 145 -8.49 -12.73 -6.81
N GLN A 146 -8.95 -13.20 -7.99
CA GLN A 146 -10.05 -12.57 -8.71
C GLN A 146 -11.34 -12.54 -7.88
N LYS A 147 -11.67 -13.64 -7.17
CA LYS A 147 -12.83 -13.68 -6.26
C LYS A 147 -12.70 -12.64 -5.15
N MET A 148 -11.52 -12.53 -4.52
CA MET A 148 -11.26 -11.54 -3.46
C MET A 148 -11.39 -10.10 -3.97
N LEU A 149 -10.81 -9.78 -5.13
CA LEU A 149 -10.92 -8.46 -5.75
C LEU A 149 -12.38 -8.13 -6.10
N ASN A 150 -13.11 -9.08 -6.70
CA ASN A 150 -14.51 -8.90 -7.03
C ASN A 150 -15.37 -8.69 -5.79
N TYR A 151 -15.11 -9.42 -4.70
CA TYR A 151 -15.76 -9.22 -3.41
C TYR A 151 -15.48 -7.80 -2.89
N GLY A 152 -14.21 -7.41 -2.84
CA GLY A 152 -13.83 -6.09 -2.35
C GLY A 152 -14.49 -4.96 -3.12
N PHE A 153 -14.40 -4.96 -4.45
CA PHE A 153 -15.05 -3.92 -5.29
C PHE A 153 -16.58 -3.95 -5.27
N ARG A 154 -17.18 -5.08 -4.95
CA ARG A 154 -18.64 -5.19 -4.84
C ARG A 154 -19.16 -4.59 -3.53
N TYR A 155 -18.45 -4.82 -2.43
CA TYR A 155 -18.95 -4.51 -1.09
C TYR A 155 -18.30 -3.28 -0.46
N PHE A 156 -17.20 -2.79 -1.02
CA PHE A 156 -16.48 -1.63 -0.49
C PHE A 156 -16.30 -0.54 -1.55
N GLU A 157 -16.16 0.67 -1.06
CA GLU A 157 -15.83 1.84 -1.87
C GLU A 157 -14.91 2.76 -1.11
N THR A 158 -14.06 3.50 -1.84
CA THR A 158 -13.16 4.49 -1.26
C THR A 158 -13.69 5.88 -1.57
N GLU A 159 -13.91 6.65 -0.54
CA GLU A 159 -14.40 8.02 -0.60
C GLU A 159 -13.30 8.99 -0.17
N ARG A 160 -13.14 10.08 -0.91
CA ARG A 160 -12.33 11.20 -0.46
C ARG A 160 -13.19 12.09 0.41
N LEU A 161 -12.84 12.19 1.70
CA LEU A 161 -13.57 12.99 2.67
C LEU A 161 -13.11 14.45 2.67
N PHE A 162 -11.80 14.67 2.65
CA PHE A 162 -11.22 15.99 2.68
C PHE A 162 -10.17 16.14 1.58
N ARG A 163 -10.01 17.37 1.08
CA ARG A 163 -8.97 17.72 0.11
C ARG A 163 -7.84 18.46 0.80
N ALA A 164 -6.62 18.20 0.34
CA ALA A 164 -5.44 18.96 0.75
C ALA A 164 -5.65 20.47 0.56
N GLY A 165 -5.32 21.26 1.58
CA GLY A 165 -5.43 22.73 1.55
C GLY A 165 -6.86 23.28 1.50
N GLN A 166 -7.89 22.43 1.59
CA GLN A 166 -9.28 22.92 1.69
C GLN A 166 -9.55 23.41 3.10
N GLU A 167 -10.05 24.64 3.20
CA GLU A 167 -10.54 25.17 4.48
C GLU A 167 -11.71 24.30 4.98
N LEU A 168 -11.57 23.76 6.18
CA LEU A 168 -12.60 23.02 6.89
C LEU A 168 -13.44 23.96 7.77
N MET A 169 -12.74 24.88 8.46
CA MET A 169 -13.35 25.92 9.27
C MET A 169 -12.35 27.01 9.56
N ALA A 170 -12.84 28.16 10.05
CA ALA A 170 -12.04 29.23 10.62
C ALA A 170 -12.18 29.25 12.15
N SER A 171 -11.12 29.61 12.84
CA SER A 171 -11.12 29.74 14.30
C SER A 171 -10.48 31.04 14.75
N ARG A 172 -10.96 31.57 15.87
CA ARG A 172 -10.48 32.83 16.42
C ARG A 172 -9.06 32.70 16.95
N VAL A 173 -8.24 33.73 16.64
CA VAL A 173 -6.85 33.87 17.12
C VAL A 173 -6.76 34.99 18.15
N TRP A 174 -6.09 34.72 19.26
CA TRP A 174 -5.84 35.69 20.30
C TRP A 174 -4.44 36.29 20.17
N GLY A 175 -4.36 37.63 20.25
CA GLY A 175 -3.07 38.35 20.24
C GLY A 175 -2.37 38.41 18.89
N GLY A 176 -3.06 38.07 17.80
CA GLY A 176 -2.58 38.21 16.43
C GLY A 176 -2.95 39.52 15.78
N GLN A 177 -2.41 39.79 14.57
CA GLN A 177 -2.87 40.87 13.70
C GLN A 177 -4.16 40.49 12.97
N ALA A 178 -4.37 39.22 12.70
CA ALA A 178 -5.61 38.65 12.17
C ALA A 178 -6.47 38.14 13.31
N ASP A 179 -7.79 38.28 13.20
CA ASP A 179 -8.76 37.80 14.19
C ASP A 179 -9.05 36.31 14.06
N GLU A 180 -8.82 35.73 12.88
CA GLU A 180 -9.13 34.33 12.55
C GLU A 180 -7.99 33.68 11.80
N VAL A 181 -7.90 32.34 11.91
CA VAL A 181 -7.04 31.47 11.13
C VAL A 181 -7.90 30.38 10.49
N SER A 182 -7.71 30.15 9.21
CA SER A 182 -8.29 29.01 8.48
C SER A 182 -7.55 27.74 8.82
N VAL A 183 -8.26 26.65 9.06
CA VAL A 183 -7.69 25.33 9.31
C VAL A 183 -8.15 24.32 8.29
N GLY A 184 -7.27 23.40 7.94
CA GLY A 184 -7.55 22.38 6.93
C GLY A 184 -6.61 21.17 7.02
N MET A 185 -6.74 20.29 6.03
CA MET A 185 -5.94 19.06 5.94
C MET A 185 -4.68 19.31 5.11
N PRO A 186 -3.51 18.80 5.54
CA PRO A 186 -2.28 18.89 4.73
C PRO A 186 -2.34 18.02 3.47
N GLU A 187 -3.11 16.92 3.52
CA GLU A 187 -3.22 15.91 2.46
C GLU A 187 -4.67 15.54 2.19
N ASP A 188 -4.93 14.93 1.03
CA ASP A 188 -6.22 14.33 0.73
C ASP A 188 -6.48 13.16 1.69
N ILE A 189 -7.63 13.14 2.34
CA ILE A 189 -8.03 12.05 3.25
C ILE A 189 -9.04 11.14 2.57
N TYR A 190 -8.69 9.87 2.50
CA TYR A 190 -9.52 8.82 1.92
C TYR A 190 -9.89 7.78 2.97
N VAL A 191 -11.10 7.28 2.91
CA VAL A 191 -11.55 6.12 3.69
C VAL A 191 -12.13 5.05 2.78
N THR A 192 -11.90 3.80 3.12
CA THR A 192 -12.54 2.66 2.46
C THR A 192 -13.60 2.10 3.40
N ILE A 193 -14.84 2.15 2.97
CA ILE A 193 -16.03 1.82 3.77
C ILE A 193 -16.92 0.81 3.03
N PRO A 194 -17.83 0.12 3.73
CA PRO A 194 -18.87 -0.65 3.08
C PRO A 194 -19.67 0.24 2.13
N ARG A 195 -20.01 -0.28 0.96
CA ARG A 195 -20.72 0.46 -0.07
C ARG A 195 -22.09 0.94 0.43
N GLY A 196 -22.33 2.24 0.28
CA GLY A 196 -23.57 2.89 0.74
C GLY A 196 -23.57 3.35 2.19
N SER A 197 -22.43 3.21 2.92
CA SER A 197 -22.32 3.68 4.30
C SER A 197 -21.86 5.14 4.44
N ARG A 198 -21.71 5.87 3.32
CA ARG A 198 -21.21 7.25 3.35
C ARG A 198 -22.03 8.18 4.25
N GLU A 199 -23.37 8.04 4.24
CA GLU A 199 -24.27 8.87 5.04
C GLU A 199 -24.21 8.57 6.56
N GLN A 200 -23.58 7.46 6.92
CA GLN A 200 -23.38 7.03 8.31
C GLN A 200 -22.05 7.51 8.90
N LEU A 201 -21.21 8.15 8.06
CA LEU A 201 -19.95 8.71 8.54
C LEU A 201 -20.21 9.94 9.40
N GLU A 202 -19.70 9.90 10.62
CA GLU A 202 -19.71 11.03 11.54
C GLU A 202 -18.31 11.67 11.53
N SER A 203 -18.24 12.98 11.27
CA SER A 203 -16.98 13.73 11.33
C SER A 203 -17.05 14.80 12.40
N VAL A 204 -16.01 14.85 13.23
CA VAL A 204 -15.84 15.85 14.28
C VAL A 204 -14.49 16.51 14.11
N VAL A 205 -14.47 17.85 14.05
CA VAL A 205 -13.24 18.64 14.09
C VAL A 205 -13.13 19.23 15.50
N ASP A 206 -12.10 18.82 16.21
CA ASP A 206 -11.79 19.23 17.59
C ASP A 206 -10.60 20.18 17.54
N LEU A 207 -10.84 21.46 17.71
CA LEU A 207 -9.78 22.48 17.72
C LEU A 207 -9.33 22.80 19.15
N ASP A 208 -8.11 23.26 19.27
CA ASP A 208 -7.60 23.79 20.53
C ASP A 208 -8.52 24.89 21.07
N SER A 209 -8.87 24.78 22.32
CA SER A 209 -9.83 25.69 22.97
C SER A 209 -9.40 27.17 22.97
N VAL A 210 -8.10 27.42 22.86
CA VAL A 210 -7.50 28.76 22.78
C VAL A 210 -6.33 28.75 21.81
N ILE A 211 -6.53 29.34 20.65
CA ILE A 211 -5.49 29.53 19.62
C ILE A 211 -4.86 30.91 19.79
N LYS A 212 -3.54 30.95 20.01
CA LYS A 212 -2.78 32.19 20.27
C LYS A 212 -1.70 32.43 19.22
N ALA A 213 -1.55 33.68 18.79
CA ALA A 213 -0.43 34.09 17.97
C ALA A 213 0.93 34.00 18.74
N PRO A 214 2.06 33.80 18.04
CA PRO A 214 2.16 33.68 16.58
C PRO A 214 1.78 32.29 16.07
N ILE A 215 1.12 32.21 14.92
CA ILE A 215 0.77 31.00 14.21
C ILE A 215 1.45 31.00 12.84
N LYS A 216 1.95 29.87 12.41
CA LYS A 216 2.54 29.68 11.09
C LYS A 216 1.70 28.68 10.30
N VAL A 217 1.71 28.82 8.98
CA VAL A 217 1.16 27.81 8.10
C VAL A 217 1.82 26.45 8.40
N GLY A 218 0.99 25.43 8.61
CA GLY A 218 1.42 24.10 8.98
C GLY A 218 1.44 23.81 10.50
N ASP A 219 1.19 24.80 11.36
CA ASP A 219 1.05 24.56 12.81
C ASP A 219 -0.21 23.71 13.07
N GLU A 220 -0.09 22.68 13.89
CA GLU A 220 -1.24 21.86 14.34
C GLU A 220 -2.13 22.67 15.30
N LEU A 221 -3.42 22.74 14.97
CA LEU A 221 -4.40 23.52 15.73
C LEU A 221 -5.56 22.69 16.25
N GLY A 222 -5.50 21.39 16.06
CA GLY A 222 -6.51 20.44 16.50
C GLY A 222 -6.48 19.15 15.71
N ARG A 223 -7.56 18.38 15.78
CA ARG A 223 -7.68 17.09 15.11
C ARG A 223 -9.04 16.93 14.44
N VAL A 224 -9.07 16.21 13.33
CA VAL A 224 -10.30 15.70 12.72
C VAL A 224 -10.42 14.21 13.00
N ARG A 225 -11.60 13.83 13.47
CA ARG A 225 -11.94 12.42 13.66
C ARG A 225 -13.13 12.05 12.82
N VAL A 226 -13.04 10.91 12.11
CA VAL A 226 -14.14 10.34 11.35
C VAL A 226 -14.44 8.95 11.88
N VAL A 227 -15.71 8.70 12.16
CA VAL A 227 -16.19 7.46 12.80
C VAL A 227 -17.27 6.85 11.90
N LEU A 228 -17.27 5.51 11.82
CA LEU A 228 -18.34 4.71 11.24
C LEU A 228 -18.72 3.61 12.24
N ASP A 229 -19.99 3.54 12.61
CA ASP A 229 -20.51 2.53 13.56
C ASP A 229 -19.72 2.42 14.88
N GLY A 230 -19.18 3.55 15.36
CA GLY A 230 -18.37 3.63 16.57
C GLY A 230 -16.89 3.27 16.39
N GLU A 231 -16.46 2.87 15.19
CA GLU A 231 -15.07 2.64 14.85
C GLU A 231 -14.44 3.91 14.26
N THR A 232 -13.30 4.34 14.81
CA THR A 232 -12.54 5.49 14.28
C THR A 232 -11.77 5.07 13.04
N LEU A 233 -12.14 5.65 11.90
CA LEU A 233 -11.49 5.43 10.61
C LEU A 233 -10.37 6.44 10.33
N VAL A 234 -10.51 7.67 10.82
CA VAL A 234 -9.55 8.76 10.66
C VAL A 234 -9.38 9.45 12.01
N ASP A 235 -8.16 9.76 12.37
CA ASP A 235 -7.79 10.63 13.50
C ASP A 235 -6.49 11.36 13.13
N GLU A 236 -6.65 12.51 12.44
CA GLU A 236 -5.55 13.22 11.82
C GLU A 236 -5.48 14.68 12.29
N PRO A 237 -4.28 15.29 12.36
CA PRO A 237 -4.14 16.68 12.71
C PRO A 237 -4.76 17.60 11.66
N VAL A 238 -5.39 18.70 12.11
CA VAL A 238 -5.77 19.83 11.28
C VAL A 238 -4.78 20.95 11.47
N LEU A 239 -4.34 21.54 10.38
CA LEU A 239 -3.24 22.51 10.34
C LEU A 239 -3.73 23.89 9.97
N ALA A 240 -3.01 24.93 10.40
CA ALA A 240 -3.15 26.28 9.90
C ALA A 240 -2.81 26.34 8.40
N LEU A 241 -3.68 26.96 7.60
CA LEU A 241 -3.54 27.14 6.14
C LEU A 241 -2.84 28.43 5.78
#